data_c7725794a8f0db3975fcde82a55451aa
#
_entry.id   c7725794a8f0db3975fcde82a55451aa
#
_cell.length_a   1.000
_cell.length_b   1.000
_cell.length_c   1.000
_cell.angle_alpha   90.00
_cell.angle_beta   90.00
_cell.angle_gamma   90.00
#
_symmetry.space_group_name_H-M   'P 1'
#
loop_
_entity.id
_entity.type
_entity.pdbx_description
1 polymer ?
#
loop_
_entity_poly.entity_id
_entity_poly.type
_entity_poly.pdbx_seq_one_letter_code
_entity_poly.pdbx_strand_id
1 'polypeptide(L)'
;YLFFSLLTFFAGSISNFALAPWDNIFVLVLSFPIFFLVLKDIHNDKKIKYKTLSFIFFGNIFLFGYFLLGLLWISSAFDYKEGFAELKLISILGLPFLLCLITSPGWILTAFLWGKGLRGCFALSAGIITGEFLRSHLLSGFPWNLFGHSIGFNDFSMQIGSIFGFHLSGFFVILFALAPVLFLKKNTFIWGITFSLILPIFMLYGYLRLPSEIRYLDKDFLIIQSKISQDKKLNSNEIENIAKKFLELSKTDNKVDLVIWPENAIPIFLSENENIRRMLMLGIENSKNLLVGDLIIKNETDIYNSAVLISEDGRITATYDKVHLVPFGEYLPLSKY
;
A
#
# COMPACT_ATOMS: atom_id res chain seq x y z
N TYR A 1 -18.25 9.81 -26.34
CA TYR A 1 -16.97 9.80 -25.60
C TYR A 1 -17.15 10.25 -24.14
N LEU A 2 -17.79 11.42 -23.89
CA LEU A 2 -17.96 11.95 -22.52
C LEU A 2 -18.65 10.94 -21.60
N PHE A 3 -19.73 10.30 -22.03
CA PHE A 3 -20.43 9.27 -21.27
C PHE A 3 -19.51 8.10 -20.90
N PHE A 4 -18.74 7.57 -21.84
CA PHE A 4 -17.79 6.48 -21.56
C PHE A 4 -16.65 6.93 -20.63
N SER A 5 -16.18 8.17 -20.76
CA SER A 5 -15.16 8.70 -19.85
C SER A 5 -15.67 8.80 -18.41
N LEU A 6 -16.87 9.33 -18.21
CA LEU A 6 -17.50 9.40 -16.88
C LEU A 6 -17.74 8.00 -16.30
N LEU A 7 -18.29 7.10 -17.10
CA LEU A 7 -18.54 5.72 -16.68
C LEU A 7 -17.24 5.00 -16.27
N THR A 8 -16.18 5.19 -17.05
CA THR A 8 -14.86 4.62 -16.76
C THR A 8 -14.24 5.22 -15.51
N PHE A 9 -14.33 6.54 -15.33
CA PHE A 9 -13.84 7.23 -14.14
C PHE A 9 -14.53 6.71 -12.86
N PHE A 10 -15.85 6.64 -12.87
CA PHE A 10 -16.62 6.13 -11.74
C PHE A 10 -16.36 4.65 -11.47
N ALA A 11 -16.19 3.82 -12.52
CA ALA A 11 -15.83 2.42 -12.35
C ALA A 11 -14.45 2.29 -11.65
N GLY A 12 -13.46 3.10 -12.05
CA GLY A 12 -12.18 3.17 -11.38
C GLY A 12 -12.30 3.61 -9.92
N SER A 13 -13.06 4.68 -9.67
CA SER A 13 -13.29 5.21 -8.33
C SER A 13 -13.94 4.18 -7.39
N ILE A 14 -14.97 3.48 -7.86
CA ILE A 14 -15.66 2.43 -7.09
C ILE A 14 -14.71 1.27 -6.78
N SER A 15 -13.78 0.94 -7.68
CA SER A 15 -12.81 -0.14 -7.46
C SER A 15 -11.98 0.05 -6.19
N ASN A 16 -11.80 1.29 -5.73
CA ASN A 16 -11.04 1.57 -4.51
C ASN A 16 -11.70 1.01 -3.25
N PHE A 17 -13.02 0.84 -3.23
CA PHE A 17 -13.72 0.23 -2.10
C PHE A 17 -13.42 -1.26 -1.91
N ALA A 18 -12.66 -1.88 -2.82
CA ALA A 18 -12.14 -3.23 -2.63
C ALA A 18 -10.96 -3.28 -1.65
N LEU A 19 -10.41 -2.13 -1.27
CA LEU A 19 -9.29 -2.00 -0.36
C LEU A 19 -9.74 -1.51 1.03
N ALA A 20 -8.85 -1.64 2.01
CA ALA A 20 -9.06 -1.09 3.35
C ALA A 20 -9.38 0.42 3.28
N PRO A 21 -10.25 0.93 4.14
CA PRO A 21 -10.90 0.25 5.27
C PRO A 21 -12.23 -0.43 4.93
N TRP A 22 -12.65 -0.44 3.66
CA TRP A 22 -13.95 -1.04 3.26
C TRP A 22 -13.86 -2.54 2.98
N ASP A 23 -12.72 -2.99 2.45
CA ASP A 23 -12.37 -4.39 2.20
C ASP A 23 -13.46 -5.19 1.43
N ASN A 24 -14.17 -4.53 0.52
CA ASN A 24 -15.24 -5.13 -0.25
C ASN A 24 -14.78 -5.53 -1.66
N ILE A 25 -14.16 -6.69 -1.79
CA ILE A 25 -13.67 -7.21 -3.07
C ILE A 25 -14.76 -7.35 -4.14
N PHE A 26 -16.03 -7.50 -3.73
CA PHE A 26 -17.14 -7.70 -4.67
C PHE A 26 -17.47 -6.46 -5.50
N VAL A 27 -17.05 -5.26 -5.09
CA VAL A 27 -17.22 -4.05 -5.92
C VAL A 27 -16.47 -4.16 -7.25
N LEU A 28 -15.40 -4.96 -7.29
CA LEU A 28 -14.64 -5.22 -8.52
C LEU A 28 -15.47 -5.98 -9.55
N VAL A 29 -16.41 -6.83 -9.11
CA VAL A 29 -17.33 -7.59 -9.97
C VAL A 29 -18.33 -6.67 -10.69
N LEU A 30 -18.49 -5.44 -10.22
CA LEU A 30 -19.27 -4.39 -10.90
C LEU A 30 -18.37 -3.51 -11.78
N SER A 31 -17.27 -3.03 -11.24
CA SER A 31 -16.41 -2.03 -11.89
C SER A 31 -15.64 -2.59 -13.10
N PHE A 32 -15.04 -3.75 -12.98
CA PHE A 32 -14.25 -4.34 -14.07
C PHE A 32 -15.06 -4.76 -15.29
N PRO A 33 -16.25 -5.40 -15.17
CA PRO A 33 -17.12 -5.64 -16.32
C PRO A 33 -17.51 -4.36 -17.06
N ILE A 34 -17.85 -3.29 -16.34
CA ILE A 34 -18.16 -1.99 -16.96
C ILE A 34 -16.99 -1.50 -17.78
N PHE A 35 -15.81 -1.44 -17.17
CA PHE A 35 -14.59 -0.99 -17.84
C PHE A 35 -14.22 -1.88 -19.04
N PHE A 36 -14.32 -3.19 -18.89
CA PHE A 36 -14.10 -4.14 -19.99
C PHE A 36 -15.04 -3.90 -21.17
N LEU A 37 -16.33 -3.66 -20.91
CA LEU A 37 -17.30 -3.41 -21.96
C LEU A 37 -17.03 -2.10 -22.70
N VAL A 38 -16.61 -1.05 -22.00
CA VAL A 38 -16.15 0.20 -22.63
C VAL A 38 -14.97 -0.05 -23.56
N LEU A 39 -13.93 -0.75 -23.10
CA LEU A 39 -12.78 -1.08 -23.96
C LEU A 39 -13.15 -1.94 -25.16
N LYS A 40 -14.05 -2.90 -24.96
CA LYS A 40 -14.58 -3.75 -26.04
C LYS A 40 -15.31 -2.93 -27.09
N ASP A 41 -16.18 -1.99 -26.70
CA ASP A 41 -16.93 -1.15 -27.63
C ASP A 41 -15.97 -0.23 -28.39
N ILE A 42 -14.98 0.37 -27.73
CA ILE A 42 -13.91 1.14 -28.35
C ILE A 42 -13.12 0.31 -29.37
N HIS A 43 -12.78 -0.93 -29.02
CA HIS A 43 -12.05 -1.81 -29.92
C HIS A 43 -12.87 -2.15 -31.16
N ASN A 44 -14.17 -2.37 -31.02
CA ASN A 44 -15.06 -2.77 -32.12
C ASN A 44 -15.50 -1.58 -32.99
N ASP A 45 -15.45 -0.36 -32.51
CA ASP A 45 -15.85 0.84 -33.26
C ASP A 45 -14.86 1.10 -34.41
N LYS A 46 -15.32 0.87 -35.65
CA LYS A 46 -14.54 1.06 -36.88
C LYS A 46 -14.13 2.53 -37.11
N LYS A 47 -14.81 3.50 -36.50
CA LYS A 47 -14.50 4.93 -36.63
C LYS A 47 -13.25 5.32 -35.84
N ILE A 48 -12.88 4.56 -34.84
CA ILE A 48 -11.69 4.82 -34.03
C ILE A 48 -10.46 4.30 -34.75
N LYS A 49 -9.64 5.21 -35.24
CA LYS A 49 -8.39 4.91 -36.00
C LYS A 49 -7.26 4.44 -35.07
N TYR A 50 -7.09 5.13 -33.91
CA TYR A 50 -5.97 4.91 -33.00
C TYR A 50 -6.39 4.14 -31.76
N LYS A 51 -6.58 2.82 -31.89
CA LYS A 51 -7.07 1.94 -30.80
C LYS A 51 -6.18 1.99 -29.57
N THR A 52 -4.85 1.88 -29.75
CA THR A 52 -3.89 1.91 -28.63
C THR A 52 -3.97 3.21 -27.83
N LEU A 53 -4.06 4.36 -28.50
CA LEU A 53 -4.24 5.64 -27.80
C LEU A 53 -5.54 5.70 -27.00
N SER A 54 -6.62 5.10 -27.54
CA SER A 54 -7.89 5.02 -26.84
C SER A 54 -7.80 4.10 -25.61
N PHE A 55 -7.07 3.00 -25.69
CA PHE A 55 -6.84 2.13 -24.53
C PHE A 55 -6.03 2.85 -23.46
N ILE A 56 -4.98 3.59 -23.84
CA ILE A 56 -4.20 4.43 -22.90
C ILE A 56 -5.10 5.48 -22.27
N PHE A 57 -5.91 6.18 -23.04
CA PHE A 57 -6.79 7.24 -22.56
C PHE A 57 -7.83 6.71 -21.55
N PHE A 58 -8.61 5.71 -21.91
CA PHE A 58 -9.63 5.16 -21.03
C PHE A 58 -9.04 4.39 -19.86
N GLY A 59 -7.92 3.70 -20.07
CA GLY A 59 -7.18 3.04 -19.00
C GLY A 59 -6.67 4.01 -17.95
N ASN A 60 -6.11 5.14 -18.39
CA ASN A 60 -5.66 6.19 -17.47
C ASN A 60 -6.82 6.89 -16.77
N ILE A 61 -7.99 7.08 -17.42
CA ILE A 61 -9.20 7.58 -16.75
C ILE A 61 -9.66 6.62 -15.64
N PHE A 62 -9.65 5.31 -15.90
CA PHE A 62 -10.00 4.30 -14.90
C PHE A 62 -9.05 4.37 -13.70
N LEU A 63 -7.74 4.33 -13.94
CA LEU A 63 -6.75 4.39 -12.86
C LEU A 63 -6.70 5.76 -12.18
N PHE A 64 -6.98 6.85 -12.90
CA PHE A 64 -7.05 8.17 -12.27
C PHE A 64 -8.18 8.23 -11.24
N GLY A 65 -9.37 7.72 -11.58
CA GLY A 65 -10.47 7.60 -10.61
C GLY A 65 -10.11 6.72 -9.41
N TYR A 66 -9.43 5.59 -9.66
CA TYR A 66 -8.96 4.68 -8.62
C TYR A 66 -7.95 5.33 -7.68
N PHE A 67 -6.90 5.97 -8.21
CA PHE A 67 -5.87 6.63 -7.40
C PHE A 67 -6.36 7.89 -6.74
N LEU A 68 -7.25 8.67 -7.41
CA LEU A 68 -7.77 9.89 -6.84
C LEU A 68 -8.44 9.65 -5.48
N LEU A 69 -9.30 8.65 -5.38
CA LEU A 69 -9.94 8.30 -4.11
C LEU A 69 -8.97 7.58 -3.15
N GLY A 70 -8.17 6.66 -3.68
CA GLY A 70 -7.31 5.81 -2.86
C GLY A 70 -6.12 6.53 -2.22
N LEU A 71 -5.73 7.70 -2.74
CA LEU A 71 -4.55 8.44 -2.30
C LEU A 71 -4.88 9.82 -1.73
N LEU A 72 -6.15 10.16 -1.56
CA LEU A 72 -6.55 11.45 -0.97
C LEU A 72 -5.91 11.71 0.39
N TRP A 73 -5.74 10.69 1.20
CA TRP A 73 -5.14 10.77 2.53
C TRP A 73 -3.70 11.33 2.53
N ILE A 74 -2.95 11.14 1.42
CA ILE A 74 -1.57 11.65 1.30
C ILE A 74 -1.55 13.19 1.39
N SER A 75 -2.63 13.84 0.93
CA SER A 75 -2.73 15.30 0.97
C SER A 75 -2.70 15.86 2.39
N SER A 76 -3.11 15.09 3.41
CA SER A 76 -3.06 15.52 4.81
C SER A 76 -1.63 15.71 5.34
N ALA A 77 -0.61 15.11 4.70
CA ALA A 77 0.78 15.36 5.06
C ALA A 77 1.19 16.84 4.88
N PHE A 78 0.50 17.58 4.02
CA PHE A 78 0.75 19.01 3.76
C PHE A 78 0.03 19.95 4.73
N ASP A 79 -0.85 19.43 5.60
CA ASP A 79 -1.57 20.25 6.58
C ASP A 79 -0.68 20.68 7.76
N TYR A 80 0.46 20.02 7.97
CA TYR A 80 1.37 20.22 9.10
C TYR A 80 2.52 21.21 8.86
N LYS A 81 2.65 21.74 7.63
CA LYS A 81 3.74 22.68 7.28
C LYS A 81 3.15 23.97 6.71
N GLU A 82 3.36 25.09 7.39
CA GLU A 82 3.01 26.41 6.88
C GLU A 82 3.71 26.66 5.52
N GLY A 83 3.00 27.24 4.56
CA GLY A 83 3.50 27.52 3.21
C GLY A 83 3.38 26.37 2.20
N PHE A 84 2.88 25.19 2.60
CA PHE A 84 2.74 24.03 1.70
C PHE A 84 1.29 23.74 1.28
N ALA A 85 0.34 24.59 1.64
CA ALA A 85 -1.08 24.41 1.30
C ALA A 85 -1.33 24.30 -0.22
N GLU A 86 -0.57 25.01 -1.04
CA GLU A 86 -0.68 24.93 -2.51
C GLU A 86 -0.26 23.57 -3.06
N LEU A 87 0.71 22.89 -2.41
CA LEU A 87 1.17 21.56 -2.80
C LEU A 87 0.11 20.49 -2.52
N LYS A 88 -0.86 20.77 -1.64
CA LYS A 88 -1.97 19.86 -1.36
C LYS A 88 -2.78 19.54 -2.62
N LEU A 89 -3.12 20.56 -3.42
CA LEU A 89 -3.84 20.35 -4.68
C LEU A 89 -2.97 19.59 -5.69
N ILE A 90 -1.67 19.89 -5.73
CA ILE A 90 -0.71 19.16 -6.59
C ILE A 90 -0.63 17.70 -6.16
N SER A 91 -0.63 17.39 -4.87
CA SER A 91 -0.60 16.00 -4.39
C SER A 91 -1.89 15.25 -4.75
N ILE A 92 -3.06 15.91 -4.64
CA ILE A 92 -4.37 15.30 -4.93
C ILE A 92 -4.52 14.94 -6.41
N LEU A 93 -4.08 15.80 -7.32
CA LEU A 93 -4.26 15.61 -8.77
C LEU A 93 -2.99 15.12 -9.46
N GLY A 94 -1.84 15.65 -9.07
CA GLY A 94 -0.55 15.38 -9.72
C GLY A 94 -0.02 13.99 -9.45
N LEU A 95 -0.13 13.49 -8.21
CA LEU A 95 0.31 12.13 -7.87
C LEU A 95 -0.51 11.06 -8.63
N PRO A 96 -1.85 11.06 -8.61
CA PRO A 96 -2.65 10.16 -9.44
C PRO A 96 -2.32 10.25 -10.93
N PHE A 97 -2.13 11.46 -11.45
CA PHE A 97 -1.76 11.67 -12.85
C PHE A 97 -0.39 11.06 -13.19
N LEU A 98 0.63 11.29 -12.35
CA LEU A 98 1.97 10.71 -12.52
C LEU A 98 1.91 9.17 -12.51
N LEU A 99 1.18 8.58 -11.56
CA LEU A 99 1.03 7.13 -11.48
C LEU A 99 0.34 6.56 -12.74
N CYS A 100 -0.66 7.26 -13.28
CA CYS A 100 -1.28 6.90 -14.56
C CYS A 100 -0.29 6.89 -15.71
N LEU A 101 0.62 7.88 -15.77
CA LEU A 101 1.66 7.93 -16.82
C LEU A 101 2.61 6.73 -16.70
N ILE A 102 3.06 6.41 -15.49
CA ILE A 102 3.97 5.28 -15.24
C ILE A 102 3.31 3.95 -15.61
N THR A 103 2.00 3.80 -15.40
CA THR A 103 1.24 2.58 -15.73
C THR A 103 0.84 2.47 -17.20
N SER A 104 0.98 3.55 -17.98
CA SER A 104 0.55 3.61 -19.39
C SER A 104 1.11 2.51 -20.30
N PRO A 105 2.37 2.00 -20.14
CA PRO A 105 2.86 0.86 -20.91
C PRO A 105 1.99 -0.40 -20.76
N GLY A 106 1.35 -0.59 -19.62
CA GLY A 106 0.39 -1.67 -19.40
C GLY A 106 -0.82 -1.59 -20.33
N TRP A 107 -1.30 -0.37 -20.65
CA TRP A 107 -2.40 -0.18 -21.60
C TRP A 107 -1.99 -0.45 -23.05
N ILE A 108 -0.72 -0.19 -23.40
CA ILE A 108 -0.16 -0.58 -24.70
C ILE A 108 -0.17 -2.11 -24.83
N LEU A 109 0.28 -2.80 -23.78
CA LEU A 109 0.25 -4.27 -23.71
C LEU A 109 -1.19 -4.80 -23.81
N THR A 110 -2.14 -4.19 -23.07
CA THR A 110 -3.55 -4.54 -23.15
C THR A 110 -4.07 -4.42 -24.58
N ALA A 111 -3.79 -3.31 -25.26
CA ALA A 111 -4.25 -3.08 -26.62
C ALA A 111 -3.64 -4.09 -27.62
N PHE A 112 -2.36 -4.40 -27.44
CA PHE A 112 -1.65 -5.37 -28.30
C PHE A 112 -2.17 -6.80 -28.14
N LEU A 113 -2.43 -7.22 -26.91
CA LEU A 113 -2.92 -8.56 -26.60
C LEU A 113 -4.46 -8.68 -26.77
N TRP A 114 -5.18 -7.57 -26.94
CA TRP A 114 -6.63 -7.54 -26.92
C TRP A 114 -7.29 -8.54 -27.87
N GLY A 115 -8.38 -9.13 -27.42
CA GLY A 115 -9.16 -10.08 -28.20
C GLY A 115 -10.57 -10.27 -27.64
N LYS A 116 -11.35 -11.12 -28.31
CA LYS A 116 -12.73 -11.39 -27.90
C LYS A 116 -12.79 -12.32 -26.68
N GLY A 117 -13.72 -12.04 -25.77
CA GLY A 117 -14.03 -12.92 -24.65
C GLY A 117 -12.83 -13.15 -23.74
N LEU A 118 -12.46 -14.40 -23.55
CA LEU A 118 -11.40 -14.85 -22.66
C LEU A 118 -10.05 -14.13 -22.90
N ARG A 119 -9.66 -13.98 -24.17
CA ARG A 119 -8.40 -13.30 -24.53
C ARG A 119 -8.38 -11.85 -24.05
N GLY A 120 -9.54 -11.15 -24.15
CA GLY A 120 -9.67 -9.77 -23.66
C GLY A 120 -9.53 -9.69 -22.13
N CYS A 121 -10.08 -10.68 -21.40
CA CYS A 121 -9.93 -10.73 -19.93
C CYS A 121 -8.47 -10.90 -19.53
N PHE A 122 -7.74 -11.82 -20.13
CA PHE A 122 -6.29 -12.01 -19.90
C PHE A 122 -5.48 -10.78 -20.28
N ALA A 123 -5.79 -10.15 -21.43
CA ALA A 123 -5.10 -8.95 -21.90
C ALA A 123 -5.25 -7.80 -20.89
N LEU A 124 -6.48 -7.57 -20.38
CA LEU A 124 -6.75 -6.52 -19.40
C LEU A 124 -6.01 -6.79 -18.07
N SER A 125 -6.11 -8.02 -17.56
CA SER A 125 -5.43 -8.41 -16.32
C SER A 125 -3.91 -8.26 -16.46
N ALA A 126 -3.32 -8.78 -17.55
CA ALA A 126 -1.87 -8.69 -17.79
C ALA A 126 -1.39 -7.24 -17.91
N GLY A 127 -2.15 -6.39 -18.62
CA GLY A 127 -1.78 -4.99 -18.79
C GLY A 127 -1.82 -4.21 -17.48
N ILE A 128 -2.87 -4.38 -16.66
CA ILE A 128 -2.95 -3.72 -15.36
C ILE A 128 -1.80 -4.15 -14.46
N ILE A 129 -1.53 -5.45 -14.35
CA ILE A 129 -0.45 -5.96 -13.49
C ILE A 129 0.93 -5.51 -13.99
N THR A 130 1.14 -5.43 -15.31
CA THR A 130 2.35 -4.84 -15.86
C THR A 130 2.51 -3.37 -15.44
N GLY A 131 1.44 -2.58 -15.51
CA GLY A 131 1.45 -1.20 -15.03
C GLY A 131 1.73 -1.10 -13.53
N GLU A 132 1.11 -1.95 -12.71
CA GLU A 132 1.37 -2.02 -11.28
C GLU A 132 2.82 -2.41 -10.97
N PHE A 133 3.36 -3.38 -11.68
CA PHE A 133 4.75 -3.78 -11.53
C PHE A 133 5.71 -2.63 -11.87
N LEU A 134 5.47 -1.93 -12.98
CA LEU A 134 6.29 -0.78 -13.37
C LEU A 134 6.26 0.32 -12.30
N ARG A 135 5.07 0.73 -11.80
CA ARG A 135 5.00 1.77 -10.76
C ARG A 135 5.55 1.33 -9.41
N SER A 136 5.61 0.02 -9.16
CA SER A 136 6.20 -0.52 -7.93
C SER A 136 7.73 -0.49 -7.93
N HIS A 137 8.37 -0.29 -9.10
CA HIS A 137 9.83 -0.36 -9.23
C HIS A 137 10.46 0.90 -9.86
N LEU A 138 9.71 1.63 -10.71
CA LEU A 138 10.23 2.85 -11.33
C LEU A 138 10.15 4.04 -10.35
N LEU A 139 11.08 4.97 -10.46
CA LEU A 139 11.17 6.19 -9.67
C LEU A 139 11.12 5.91 -8.16
N SER A 140 11.95 4.96 -7.70
CA SER A 140 12.00 4.41 -6.34
C SER A 140 10.81 3.54 -5.91
N GLY A 141 9.80 3.44 -6.74
CA GLY A 141 8.65 2.56 -6.53
C GLY A 141 7.55 3.13 -5.63
N PHE A 142 6.31 2.91 -6.05
CA PHE A 142 5.13 3.24 -5.25
C PHE A 142 4.11 2.08 -5.31
N PRO A 143 4.31 1.00 -4.55
CA PRO A 143 3.46 -0.21 -4.58
C PRO A 143 2.17 -0.06 -3.74
N TRP A 144 1.66 1.14 -3.51
CA TRP A 144 0.45 1.37 -2.75
C TRP A 144 -0.80 1.09 -3.59
N ASN A 145 -1.87 0.60 -2.97
CA ASN A 145 -3.12 0.29 -3.68
C ASN A 145 -2.92 -0.62 -4.91
N LEU A 146 -2.30 -1.79 -4.73
CA LEU A 146 -2.31 -2.84 -5.74
C LEU A 146 -3.66 -3.56 -5.72
N PHE A 147 -4.18 -3.97 -6.87
CA PHE A 147 -5.42 -4.77 -6.89
C PHE A 147 -5.29 -6.08 -6.12
N GLY A 148 -4.07 -6.61 -6.03
CA GLY A 148 -3.79 -7.77 -5.20
C GLY A 148 -3.97 -7.55 -3.70
N HIS A 149 -3.91 -6.31 -3.21
CA HIS A 149 -4.18 -6.03 -1.79
C HIS A 149 -5.64 -6.30 -1.40
N SER A 150 -6.57 -6.32 -2.35
CA SER A 150 -7.98 -6.63 -2.08
C SER A 150 -8.23 -8.06 -1.58
N ILE A 151 -7.24 -8.97 -1.70
CA ILE A 151 -7.33 -10.29 -1.05
C ILE A 151 -7.25 -10.21 0.47
N GLY A 152 -6.81 -9.07 1.02
CA GLY A 152 -6.70 -8.82 2.46
C GLY A 152 -8.03 -8.68 3.21
N PHE A 153 -9.18 -8.71 2.50
CA PHE A 153 -10.51 -8.66 3.12
C PHE A 153 -10.78 -9.82 4.08
N ASN A 154 -10.00 -10.88 4.03
CA ASN A 154 -10.15 -12.10 4.81
C ASN A 154 -8.81 -12.80 5.00
N ASP A 155 -8.54 -13.32 6.20
CA ASP A 155 -7.29 -14.01 6.54
C ASP A 155 -7.01 -15.23 5.67
N PHE A 156 -8.04 -15.94 5.26
CA PHE A 156 -7.88 -17.11 4.39
C PHE A 156 -7.47 -16.71 2.98
N SER A 157 -8.14 -15.73 2.38
CA SER A 157 -7.82 -15.27 1.01
C SER A 157 -6.43 -14.65 0.94
N MET A 158 -5.99 -13.95 1.98
CA MET A 158 -4.68 -13.31 2.05
C MET A 158 -3.53 -14.33 1.95
N GLN A 159 -3.73 -15.59 2.40
CA GLN A 159 -2.69 -16.61 2.39
C GLN A 159 -2.14 -16.92 0.99
N ILE A 160 -2.92 -16.69 -0.06
CA ILE A 160 -2.46 -16.95 -1.44
C ILE A 160 -1.30 -16.04 -1.83
N GLY A 161 -1.15 -14.89 -1.18
CA GLY A 161 -0.01 -14.00 -1.34
C GLY A 161 1.34 -14.66 -1.05
N SER A 162 1.35 -15.74 -0.23
CA SER A 162 2.57 -16.52 0.05
C SER A 162 3.07 -17.32 -1.16
N ILE A 163 2.19 -17.60 -2.14
CA ILE A 163 2.56 -18.31 -3.38
C ILE A 163 2.83 -17.30 -4.50
N PHE A 164 1.91 -16.35 -4.71
CA PHE A 164 1.90 -15.50 -5.88
C PHE A 164 2.44 -14.09 -5.65
N GLY A 165 2.63 -13.68 -4.38
CA GLY A 165 2.84 -12.28 -4.05
C GLY A 165 1.61 -11.44 -4.42
N PHE A 166 1.66 -10.13 -4.18
CA PHE A 166 0.49 -9.27 -4.42
C PHE A 166 0.22 -8.99 -5.91
N HIS A 167 1.25 -8.87 -6.74
CA HIS A 167 1.05 -8.59 -8.17
C HIS A 167 0.30 -9.73 -8.88
N LEU A 168 0.80 -10.97 -8.76
CA LEU A 168 0.15 -12.08 -9.43
C LEU A 168 -1.20 -12.44 -8.78
N SER A 169 -1.36 -12.23 -7.47
CA SER A 169 -2.68 -12.31 -6.83
C SER A 169 -3.66 -11.31 -7.44
N GLY A 170 -3.23 -10.08 -7.73
CA GLY A 170 -4.03 -9.08 -8.42
C GLY A 170 -4.46 -9.50 -9.81
N PHE A 171 -3.61 -10.20 -10.56
CA PHE A 171 -3.98 -10.76 -11.85
C PHE A 171 -5.19 -11.70 -11.73
N PHE A 172 -5.16 -12.60 -10.78
CA PHE A 172 -6.27 -13.53 -10.55
C PHE A 172 -7.51 -12.84 -10.00
N VAL A 173 -7.36 -11.83 -9.14
CA VAL A 173 -8.48 -11.01 -8.65
C VAL A 173 -9.19 -10.31 -9.81
N ILE A 174 -8.45 -9.74 -10.76
CA ILE A 174 -9.05 -9.11 -11.94
C ILE A 174 -9.77 -10.14 -12.81
N LEU A 175 -9.21 -11.34 -13.00
CA LEU A 175 -9.92 -12.43 -13.70
C LEU A 175 -11.21 -12.81 -12.98
N PHE A 176 -11.19 -12.96 -11.64
CA PHE A 176 -12.40 -13.18 -10.85
C PHE A 176 -13.44 -12.07 -11.09
N ALA A 177 -13.02 -10.81 -11.02
CA ALA A 177 -13.89 -9.66 -11.24
C ALA A 177 -14.51 -9.63 -12.64
N LEU A 178 -13.84 -10.19 -13.65
CA LEU A 178 -14.29 -10.27 -15.03
C LEU A 178 -15.20 -11.49 -15.33
N ALA A 179 -15.43 -12.37 -14.38
CA ALA A 179 -16.29 -13.55 -14.57
C ALA A 179 -17.66 -13.22 -15.18
N PRO A 180 -18.38 -12.14 -14.77
CA PRO A 180 -19.68 -11.78 -15.34
C PRO A 180 -19.67 -11.55 -16.86
N VAL A 181 -18.57 -11.02 -17.40
CA VAL A 181 -18.44 -10.77 -18.84
C VAL A 181 -18.50 -12.07 -19.65
N LEU A 182 -18.00 -13.16 -19.07
CA LEU A 182 -17.91 -14.47 -19.72
C LEU A 182 -19.23 -15.23 -19.70
N PHE A 183 -20.13 -14.93 -18.76
CA PHE A 183 -21.47 -15.50 -18.73
C PHE A 183 -22.38 -14.96 -19.84
N LEU A 184 -22.03 -13.81 -20.44
CA LEU A 184 -22.84 -13.21 -21.52
C LEU A 184 -22.88 -14.04 -22.81
N LYS A 185 -22.01 -15.04 -22.96
CA LYS A 185 -21.93 -15.88 -24.15
C LYS A 185 -21.81 -17.35 -23.78
N LYS A 186 -22.58 -18.20 -24.47
CA LYS A 186 -22.62 -19.66 -24.23
C LYS A 186 -21.24 -20.32 -24.35
N ASN A 187 -20.44 -19.91 -25.33
CA ASN A 187 -19.11 -20.49 -25.59
C ASN A 187 -18.03 -20.08 -24.56
N THR A 188 -18.28 -19.06 -23.73
CA THR A 188 -17.37 -18.62 -22.66
C THR A 188 -17.92 -18.90 -21.27
N PHE A 189 -19.11 -19.48 -21.16
CA PHE A 189 -19.80 -19.70 -19.90
C PHE A 189 -18.99 -20.53 -18.90
N ILE A 190 -18.36 -21.61 -19.37
CA ILE A 190 -17.51 -22.46 -18.52
C ILE A 190 -16.35 -21.66 -17.91
N TRP A 191 -15.75 -20.74 -18.66
CA TRP A 191 -14.70 -19.87 -18.15
C TRP A 191 -15.22 -18.84 -17.14
N GLY A 192 -16.47 -18.41 -17.26
CA GLY A 192 -17.14 -17.60 -16.24
C GLY A 192 -17.21 -18.34 -14.91
N ILE A 193 -17.60 -19.64 -14.93
CA ILE A 193 -17.54 -20.49 -13.73
C ILE A 193 -16.11 -20.62 -13.21
N THR A 194 -15.14 -20.93 -14.08
CA THR A 194 -13.74 -21.08 -13.69
C THR A 194 -13.21 -19.83 -13.00
N PHE A 195 -13.49 -18.63 -13.53
CA PHE A 195 -13.04 -17.38 -12.91
C PHE A 195 -13.74 -17.10 -11.58
N SER A 196 -15.04 -17.45 -11.48
CA SER A 196 -15.76 -17.30 -10.22
C SER A 196 -15.22 -18.19 -9.09
N LEU A 197 -14.58 -19.30 -9.43
CA LEU A 197 -13.97 -20.23 -8.47
C LEU A 197 -12.61 -19.76 -7.94
N ILE A 198 -11.99 -18.74 -8.53
CA ILE A 198 -10.66 -18.25 -8.10
C ILE A 198 -10.67 -17.86 -6.62
N LEU A 199 -11.62 -17.04 -6.20
CA LEU A 199 -11.70 -16.57 -4.82
C LEU A 199 -12.02 -17.71 -3.83
N PRO A 200 -13.00 -18.58 -4.06
CA PRO A 200 -13.20 -19.78 -3.25
C PRO A 200 -11.96 -20.67 -3.13
N ILE A 201 -11.20 -20.84 -4.22
CA ILE A 201 -9.94 -21.61 -4.19
C ILE A 201 -8.90 -20.92 -3.32
N PHE A 202 -8.77 -19.60 -3.39
CA PHE A 202 -7.88 -18.84 -2.51
C PHE A 202 -8.25 -19.01 -1.04
N MET A 203 -9.54 -18.91 -0.73
CA MET A 203 -10.05 -19.12 0.64
C MET A 203 -9.83 -20.56 1.11
N LEU A 204 -10.08 -21.55 0.27
CA LEU A 204 -9.83 -22.96 0.60
C LEU A 204 -8.34 -23.22 0.88
N TYR A 205 -7.45 -22.67 0.04
CA TYR A 205 -6.01 -22.77 0.27
C TYR A 205 -5.61 -22.18 1.63
N GLY A 206 -6.12 -21.00 1.95
CA GLY A 206 -5.84 -20.36 3.23
C GLY A 206 -6.39 -21.13 4.43
N TYR A 207 -7.60 -21.65 4.31
CA TYR A 207 -8.18 -22.50 5.34
C TYR A 207 -7.32 -23.75 5.62
N LEU A 208 -6.82 -24.41 4.58
CA LEU A 208 -5.95 -25.58 4.72
C LEU A 208 -4.54 -25.23 5.20
N ARG A 209 -4.08 -24.00 4.96
CA ARG A 209 -2.73 -23.55 5.33
C ARG A 209 -2.62 -23.03 6.75
N LEU A 210 -3.62 -22.30 7.21
CA LEU A 210 -3.60 -21.70 8.54
C LEU A 210 -3.69 -22.81 9.60
N PRO A 211 -2.82 -22.78 10.62
CA PRO A 211 -2.88 -23.75 11.69
C PRO A 211 -4.18 -23.60 12.49
N SER A 212 -4.74 -24.72 12.92
CA SER A 212 -5.92 -24.74 13.79
C SER A 212 -5.63 -24.18 15.19
N GLU A 213 -4.37 -24.21 15.61
CA GLU A 213 -3.91 -23.72 16.91
C GLU A 213 -2.81 -22.67 16.72
N ILE A 214 -2.94 -21.54 17.42
CA ILE A 214 -1.92 -20.52 17.48
C ILE A 214 -0.81 -21.00 18.42
N ARG A 215 0.42 -21.08 17.91
CA ARG A 215 1.59 -21.34 18.76
C ARG A 215 2.13 -20.01 19.25
N TYR A 216 2.08 -19.79 20.55
CA TYR A 216 2.69 -18.65 21.21
C TYR A 216 4.19 -18.90 21.41
N LEU A 217 4.97 -17.83 21.26
CA LEU A 217 6.36 -17.83 21.73
C LEU A 217 6.33 -17.71 23.26
N ASP A 218 7.31 -18.32 23.93
CA ASP A 218 7.53 -18.12 25.37
C ASP A 218 8.27 -16.78 25.59
N LYS A 219 7.65 -15.70 25.11
CA LYS A 219 8.16 -14.33 25.13
C LYS A 219 7.01 -13.35 25.20
N ASP A 220 7.15 -12.40 26.12
CA ASP A 220 6.17 -11.32 26.29
C ASP A 220 6.66 -10.02 25.68
N PHE A 221 5.85 -9.43 24.82
CA PHE A 221 6.11 -8.14 24.15
C PHE A 221 5.09 -7.10 24.55
N LEU A 222 5.55 -5.90 24.89
CA LEU A 222 4.68 -4.74 25.14
C LEU A 222 4.83 -3.75 23.99
N ILE A 223 3.81 -3.64 23.15
CA ILE A 223 3.79 -2.73 22.00
C ILE A 223 3.04 -1.45 22.38
N ILE A 224 3.72 -0.31 22.27
CA ILE A 224 3.17 0.99 22.67
C ILE A 224 2.66 1.77 21.46
N GLN A 225 1.40 2.18 21.52
CA GLN A 225 0.78 3.12 20.56
C GLN A 225 0.33 4.38 21.29
N SER A 226 1.13 5.45 21.21
CA SER A 226 0.93 6.66 21.99
C SER A 226 -0.16 7.60 21.47
N LYS A 227 -0.57 7.47 20.18
CA LYS A 227 -1.51 8.38 19.49
C LYS A 227 -1.13 9.87 19.61
N ILE A 228 0.17 10.17 19.61
CA ILE A 228 0.67 11.54 19.61
C ILE A 228 0.57 12.09 18.18
N SER A 229 -0.07 13.25 18.04
CA SER A 229 -0.21 13.92 16.75
C SER A 229 1.12 14.45 16.22
N GLN A 230 1.24 14.57 14.89
CA GLN A 230 2.49 14.97 14.24
C GLN A 230 2.95 16.38 14.58
N ASP A 231 2.00 17.31 14.75
CA ASP A 231 2.26 18.69 15.20
C ASP A 231 2.95 18.74 16.56
N LYS A 232 2.55 17.90 17.51
CA LYS A 232 3.25 17.80 18.82
C LYS A 232 4.65 17.23 18.69
N LYS A 233 4.86 16.26 17.81
CA LYS A 233 6.20 15.70 17.57
C LYS A 233 7.15 16.71 16.93
N LEU A 234 6.64 17.67 16.17
CA LEU A 234 7.44 18.73 15.55
C LEU A 234 7.77 19.89 16.51
N ASN A 235 7.13 19.93 17.69
CA ASN A 235 7.36 20.97 18.69
C ASN A 235 8.42 20.51 19.70
N SER A 236 9.57 21.16 19.68
CA SER A 236 10.68 20.84 20.61
C SER A 236 10.33 20.99 22.10
N ASN A 237 9.35 21.84 22.44
CA ASN A 237 8.89 22.02 23.82
C ASN A 237 8.09 20.82 24.35
N GLU A 238 7.62 19.95 23.48
CA GLU A 238 6.79 18.77 23.83
C GLU A 238 7.64 17.49 24.05
N ILE A 239 8.93 17.52 23.77
CA ILE A 239 9.81 16.32 23.83
C ILE A 239 9.70 15.62 25.19
N GLU A 240 9.77 16.36 26.28
CA GLU A 240 9.70 15.81 27.64
C GLU A 240 8.31 15.19 27.93
N ASN A 241 7.24 15.86 27.50
CA ASN A 241 5.87 15.35 27.64
C ASN A 241 5.65 14.08 26.80
N ILE A 242 6.24 14.03 25.60
CA ILE A 242 6.22 12.86 24.73
C ILE A 242 6.93 11.69 25.42
N ALA A 243 8.15 11.91 25.93
CA ALA A 243 8.92 10.89 26.62
C ALA A 243 8.18 10.36 27.87
N LYS A 244 7.65 11.26 28.70
CA LYS A 244 6.81 10.89 29.86
C LYS A 244 5.62 10.03 29.47
N LYS A 245 4.92 10.38 28.39
CA LYS A 245 3.78 9.61 27.92
C LYS A 245 4.17 8.21 27.47
N PHE A 246 5.31 8.06 26.75
CA PHE A 246 5.79 6.74 26.38
C PHE A 246 6.20 5.90 27.60
N LEU A 247 6.86 6.50 28.58
CA LEU A 247 7.22 5.84 29.84
C LEU A 247 5.98 5.41 30.64
N GLU A 248 4.95 6.28 30.74
CA GLU A 248 3.69 5.94 31.40
C GLU A 248 2.98 4.78 30.74
N LEU A 249 2.93 4.74 29.39
CA LEU A 249 2.33 3.66 28.65
C LEU A 249 3.16 2.36 28.71
N SER A 250 4.45 2.47 29.01
CA SER A 250 5.37 1.32 29.16
C SER A 250 5.34 0.71 30.56
N LYS A 251 4.62 1.31 31.52
CA LYS A 251 4.46 0.75 32.86
C LYS A 251 3.60 -0.50 32.82
N THR A 252 4.09 -1.57 33.39
CA THR A 252 3.40 -2.84 33.55
C THR A 252 3.89 -3.55 34.77
N ASP A 253 3.01 -4.26 35.48
CA ASP A 253 3.36 -5.09 36.63
C ASP A 253 4.00 -6.42 36.22
N ASN A 254 3.83 -6.82 34.95
CA ASN A 254 4.37 -8.05 34.41
C ASN A 254 5.80 -7.83 33.85
N LYS A 255 6.67 -8.80 34.03
CA LYS A 255 7.96 -8.82 33.32
C LYS A 255 7.70 -9.08 31.84
N VAL A 256 8.28 -8.23 31.00
CA VAL A 256 8.23 -8.38 29.54
C VAL A 256 9.64 -8.48 28.97
N ASP A 257 9.81 -9.28 27.92
CA ASP A 257 11.10 -9.46 27.29
C ASP A 257 11.54 -8.26 26.47
N LEU A 258 10.57 -7.54 25.89
CA LEU A 258 10.82 -6.42 24.98
C LEU A 258 9.66 -5.42 25.01
N VAL A 259 10.00 -4.16 25.21
CA VAL A 259 9.09 -3.02 24.93
C VAL A 259 9.38 -2.52 23.51
N ILE A 260 8.32 -2.24 22.75
CA ILE A 260 8.44 -1.76 21.37
C ILE A 260 7.74 -0.41 21.25
N TRP A 261 8.52 0.62 20.92
CA TRP A 261 8.02 1.95 20.57
C TRP A 261 8.02 2.14 19.06
N PRO A 262 7.07 2.91 18.50
CA PRO A 262 6.95 3.09 17.06
C PRO A 262 8.11 3.90 16.45
N GLU A 263 8.12 3.99 15.13
CA GLU A 263 8.96 4.88 14.34
C GLU A 263 8.76 6.34 14.81
N ASN A 264 9.87 7.08 14.95
CA ASN A 264 9.88 8.46 15.45
C ASN A 264 9.09 8.62 16.77
N ALA A 265 9.33 7.72 17.72
CA ALA A 265 8.65 7.75 19.01
C ALA A 265 8.94 9.05 19.77
N ILE A 266 10.21 9.40 19.91
CA ILE A 266 10.70 10.63 20.50
C ILE A 266 11.55 11.37 19.47
N PRO A 267 11.30 12.68 19.22
CA PRO A 267 12.01 13.44 18.18
C PRO A 267 13.39 13.95 18.68
N ILE A 268 14.26 13.02 19.11
CA ILE A 268 15.65 13.25 19.49
C ILE A 268 16.52 12.14 18.94
N PHE A 269 17.81 12.41 18.76
CA PHE A 269 18.80 11.40 18.37
C PHE A 269 19.18 10.58 19.61
N LEU A 270 18.49 9.47 19.84
CA LEU A 270 18.77 8.57 20.96
C LEU A 270 20.16 7.95 20.85
N SER A 271 20.62 7.67 19.63
CA SER A 271 21.96 7.15 19.35
C SER A 271 23.07 8.02 19.89
N GLU A 272 22.88 9.35 19.88
CA GLU A 272 23.88 10.33 20.35
C GLU A 272 23.82 10.59 21.86
N ASN A 273 22.76 10.14 22.56
CA ASN A 273 22.46 10.54 23.93
C ASN A 273 22.39 9.34 24.89
N GLU A 274 23.56 8.81 25.32
CA GLU A 274 23.62 7.67 26.25
C GLU A 274 22.89 7.94 27.57
N ASN A 275 23.00 9.13 28.14
CA ASN A 275 22.34 9.48 29.39
C ASN A 275 20.81 9.39 29.24
N ILE A 276 20.27 9.86 28.12
CA ILE A 276 18.82 9.78 27.88
C ILE A 276 18.40 8.31 27.72
N ARG A 277 19.16 7.50 26.98
CA ARG A 277 18.86 6.06 26.87
C ARG A 277 18.83 5.37 28.23
N ARG A 278 19.81 5.65 29.11
CA ARG A 278 19.83 5.12 30.47
C ARG A 278 18.63 5.58 31.30
N MET A 279 18.26 6.87 31.22
CA MET A 279 17.08 7.38 31.90
C MET A 279 15.77 6.72 31.41
N LEU A 280 15.64 6.51 30.10
CA LEU A 280 14.48 5.82 29.54
C LEU A 280 14.40 4.38 30.03
N MET A 281 15.54 3.65 30.03
CA MET A 281 15.57 2.27 30.52
C MET A 281 15.30 2.16 32.02
N LEU A 282 15.73 3.12 32.83
CA LEU A 282 15.38 3.20 34.25
C LEU A 282 13.86 3.45 34.46
N GLY A 283 13.22 4.15 33.52
CA GLY A 283 11.76 4.39 33.56
C GLY A 283 10.92 3.20 33.05
N ILE A 284 11.56 2.22 32.40
CA ILE A 284 10.93 0.98 31.91
C ILE A 284 11.27 -0.17 32.88
N GLU A 285 10.64 -0.18 34.06
CA GLU A 285 11.06 -1.00 35.20
C GLU A 285 11.02 -2.52 34.95
N ASN A 286 10.15 -3.02 34.11
CA ASN A 286 9.89 -4.45 33.95
C ASN A 286 10.30 -5.03 32.60
N SER A 287 11.19 -4.35 31.84
CA SER A 287 11.76 -4.86 30.60
C SER A 287 13.26 -4.70 30.56
N LYS A 288 13.92 -5.70 29.96
CA LYS A 288 15.37 -5.67 29.73
C LYS A 288 15.78 -5.01 28.41
N ASN A 289 14.83 -4.82 27.50
CA ASN A 289 15.12 -4.34 26.16
C ASN A 289 14.03 -3.36 25.68
N LEU A 290 14.46 -2.34 24.93
CA LEU A 290 13.60 -1.41 24.22
C LEU A 290 13.99 -1.40 22.75
N LEU A 291 13.02 -1.73 21.88
CA LEU A 291 13.13 -1.50 20.45
C LEU A 291 12.41 -0.19 20.11
N VAL A 292 13.12 0.75 19.49
CA VAL A 292 12.58 2.07 19.17
C VAL A 292 13.08 2.55 17.81
N GLY A 293 12.21 3.27 17.07
CA GLY A 293 12.63 3.98 15.86
C GLY A 293 13.41 5.25 16.23
N ASP A 294 14.60 5.41 15.68
CA ASP A 294 15.52 6.52 15.92
C ASP A 294 16.11 7.05 14.61
N LEU A 295 16.59 8.28 14.65
CA LEU A 295 17.40 8.85 13.57
C LEU A 295 18.87 8.72 13.96
N ILE A 296 19.67 8.06 13.14
CA ILE A 296 21.10 7.86 13.38
C ILE A 296 21.91 8.73 12.41
N ILE A 297 22.85 9.50 12.94
CA ILE A 297 23.80 10.25 12.12
C ILE A 297 25.03 9.37 11.88
N LYS A 298 25.39 9.16 10.61
CA LYS A 298 26.61 8.50 10.18
C LYS A 298 27.45 9.45 9.32
N ASN A 299 28.75 9.32 9.39
CA ASN A 299 29.69 10.13 8.58
C ASN A 299 29.46 11.65 8.68
N GLU A 300 29.05 12.15 9.85
CA GLU A 300 28.81 13.57 10.18
C GLU A 300 27.62 14.23 9.44
N THR A 301 27.14 13.68 8.34
CA THR A 301 26.10 14.32 7.49
C THR A 301 24.93 13.41 7.12
N ASP A 302 25.15 12.11 7.10
CA ASP A 302 24.16 11.16 6.61
C ASP A 302 23.19 10.75 7.72
N ILE A 303 21.91 11.07 7.57
CA ILE A 303 20.86 10.71 8.54
C ILE A 303 20.16 9.45 8.06
N TYR A 304 20.12 8.43 8.91
CA TYR A 304 19.43 7.15 8.66
C TYR A 304 18.20 7.04 9.55
N ASN A 305 17.09 6.62 8.96
CA ASN A 305 15.90 6.21 9.70
C ASN A 305 16.11 4.75 10.12
N SER A 306 16.23 4.50 11.43
CA SER A 306 16.70 3.20 11.93
C SER A 306 15.82 2.67 13.05
N ALA A 307 15.78 1.35 13.18
CA ALA A 307 15.31 0.68 14.38
C ALA A 307 16.52 0.38 15.27
N VAL A 308 16.42 0.72 16.55
CA VAL A 308 17.50 0.61 17.53
C VAL A 308 17.05 -0.27 18.68
N LEU A 309 17.84 -1.28 19.02
CA LEU A 309 17.63 -2.11 20.20
C LEU A 309 18.54 -1.62 21.34
N ILE A 310 17.91 -1.20 22.42
CA ILE A 310 18.57 -0.67 23.62
C ILE A 310 18.43 -1.69 24.76
N SER A 311 19.54 -2.07 25.38
CA SER A 311 19.57 -2.96 26.54
C SER A 311 19.31 -2.21 27.86
N GLU A 312 19.08 -2.96 28.95
CA GLU A 312 18.79 -2.46 30.30
C GLU A 312 19.77 -1.40 30.80
N ASP A 313 21.03 -1.50 30.40
CA ASP A 313 22.10 -0.53 30.78
C ASP A 313 22.19 0.70 29.85
N GLY A 314 21.26 0.85 28.91
CA GLY A 314 21.21 1.97 27.96
C GLY A 314 22.13 1.84 26.75
N ARG A 315 22.82 0.69 26.58
CA ARG A 315 23.67 0.46 25.41
C ARG A 315 22.82 0.03 24.20
N ILE A 316 23.24 0.50 23.02
CA ILE A 316 22.69 0.02 21.76
C ILE A 316 23.33 -1.33 21.43
N THR A 317 22.52 -2.37 21.33
CA THR A 317 22.97 -3.75 21.06
C THR A 317 22.77 -4.17 19.61
N ALA A 318 21.80 -3.56 18.92
CA ALA A 318 21.58 -3.80 17.49
C ALA A 318 20.94 -2.56 16.83
N THR A 319 21.22 -2.37 15.55
CA THR A 319 20.61 -1.35 14.70
C THR A 319 20.22 -1.95 13.35
N TYR A 320 19.12 -1.45 12.78
CA TYR A 320 18.69 -1.78 11.42
C TYR A 320 18.26 -0.50 10.71
N ASP A 321 18.96 -0.14 9.65
CA ASP A 321 18.66 1.04 8.86
C ASP A 321 17.57 0.74 7.83
N LYS A 322 16.62 1.65 7.69
CA LYS A 322 15.56 1.58 6.68
C LYS A 322 16.19 1.59 5.28
N VAL A 323 15.93 0.54 4.50
CA VAL A 323 16.56 0.36 3.18
C VAL A 323 15.80 1.13 2.11
N HIS A 324 14.47 1.12 2.16
CA HIS A 324 13.61 1.74 1.16
C HIS A 324 12.96 3.01 1.71
N LEU A 325 13.53 4.15 1.35
CA LEU A 325 13.09 5.45 1.84
C LEU A 325 11.88 5.98 1.06
N VAL A 326 11.03 6.76 1.74
CA VAL A 326 9.85 7.39 1.13
C VAL A 326 10.27 8.64 0.35
N PRO A 327 10.01 8.68 -0.98
CA PRO A 327 10.30 9.86 -1.79
C PRO A 327 9.57 11.10 -1.26
N PHE A 328 10.23 12.26 -1.30
CA PHE A 328 9.76 13.55 -0.80
C PHE A 328 9.51 13.64 0.71
N GLY A 329 9.43 12.51 1.42
CA GLY A 329 9.30 12.47 2.87
C GLY A 329 10.65 12.33 3.57
N GLU A 330 11.47 11.42 3.09
CA GLU A 330 12.76 11.05 3.70
C GLU A 330 13.96 11.41 2.80
N TYR A 331 13.72 11.61 1.51
CA TYR A 331 14.73 12.14 0.58
C TYR A 331 14.06 12.91 -0.57
N LEU A 332 14.80 13.82 -1.17
CA LEU A 332 14.36 14.53 -2.37
C LEU A 332 14.86 13.77 -3.61
N PRO A 333 13.97 13.24 -4.46
CA PRO A 333 14.38 12.65 -5.73
C PRO A 333 15.17 13.69 -6.56
N LEU A 334 16.24 13.25 -7.19
CA LEU A 334 17.11 14.09 -8.00
C LEU A 334 17.92 15.17 -7.23
N SER A 335 17.98 15.12 -5.89
CA SER A 335 18.75 16.10 -5.09
C SER A 335 20.27 16.09 -5.35
N LYS A 336 20.76 15.09 -6.08
CA LYS A 336 22.18 15.00 -6.48
C LYS A 336 22.48 15.68 -7.84
N TYR A 337 21.49 16.27 -8.48
CA TYR A 337 21.58 17.01 -9.72
C TYR A 337 21.08 18.45 -9.49
#